data_d671f6df18c8a0c7f1edbafdc94a6098
#
_entry.id   d671f6df18c8a0c7f1edbafdc94a6098
#
_cell.length_a   1.000
_cell.length_b   1.000
_cell.length_c   1.000
_cell.angle_alpha   90.00
_cell.angle_beta   90.00
_cell.angle_gamma   90.00
#
_symmetry.space_group_name_H-M   'P 1'
#
loop_
_entity.id
_entity.type
_entity.pdbx_description
1 polymer ?
#
loop_
_entity_poly.entity_id
_entity_poly.type
_entity_poly.pdbx_seq_one_letter_code
_entity_poly.pdbx_strand_id
1 'polypeptide(L)'
;MATRMAMEDMVDVCEEMDKAGFWSVECWGGATFDACIRFLNEDPWERLRTFRKLMPNSRLQMLLRGQNLLGYRHYEDMVVDKFVEKSAENGMDVFRVFDALNDPRNLEHAMRAVKNVDKHAQGTICYTTSPLHDVDGYVKLAGRLLDMGADSIALKDMAALLKPQPAYDIVRGIKETYGEDTQINVHCHSTTGVTMVTLMKAIEAGADVVDTAISSMSLGPGHNPTESLVEMLEGTDYTTDLNMDNLITIRDHFRKVRPKYAEFESKTLVNTDIFMSQIPGGMLSNMENQLKAQGAGDRVEEVMREVPIVRKDAGYPPLVTPSSQIVGTQAVFNVLMGRYKVMTAEFADLMLGYYGQCPGERNPELIKQAAEQTKKEEITVRPADLLEPEWDDLVKQAKELDGYNGTAEDVLTNALFPSVAPGFFTTRGEGPKNVGKTAEQLKREAEQASGAANAIREPIRYKVTVGGRSQTVQVEPA
;
A
#
# COMPACT_ATOMS: atom_id res chain seq x y z
N MET A 1 -6.97 8.18 -0.31
CA MET A 1 -7.84 8.36 -1.50
C MET A 1 -8.00 7.08 -2.32
N ALA A 2 -7.59 5.96 -1.79
CA ALA A 2 -7.73 4.62 -2.39
C ALA A 2 -7.28 4.55 -3.87
N THR A 3 -6.19 5.28 -4.22
CA THR A 3 -5.60 5.37 -5.58
C THR A 3 -6.58 5.81 -6.68
N ARG A 4 -7.62 6.58 -6.34
CA ARG A 4 -8.64 7.07 -7.29
C ARG A 4 -8.23 8.29 -8.08
N MET A 5 -7.04 8.88 -7.82
CA MET A 5 -6.61 10.08 -8.53
C MET A 5 -6.33 9.77 -10.00
N ALA A 6 -7.03 10.47 -10.88
CA ALA A 6 -6.86 10.36 -12.33
C ALA A 6 -5.55 11.00 -12.80
N MET A 7 -4.99 10.52 -13.91
CA MET A 7 -3.74 11.05 -14.47
C MET A 7 -3.86 12.55 -14.78
N GLU A 8 -5.00 13.01 -15.30
CA GLU A 8 -5.22 14.42 -15.62
C GLU A 8 -5.06 15.38 -14.44
N ASP A 9 -5.28 14.91 -13.20
CA ASP A 9 -5.09 15.71 -11.97
C ASP A 9 -3.62 15.71 -11.49
N MET A 10 -2.72 15.01 -12.17
CA MET A 10 -1.29 14.91 -11.84
C MET A 10 -0.37 15.52 -12.87
N VAL A 11 -0.77 15.58 -14.15
CA VAL A 11 0.11 16.02 -15.27
C VAL A 11 0.68 17.41 -15.06
N ASP A 12 -0.13 18.36 -14.59
CA ASP A 12 0.26 19.77 -14.45
C ASP A 12 1.38 19.99 -13.41
N VAL A 13 1.62 19.05 -12.51
CA VAL A 13 2.61 19.19 -11.44
C VAL A 13 3.85 18.31 -11.65
N CYS A 14 3.83 17.43 -12.66
CA CYS A 14 4.94 16.52 -12.91
C CYS A 14 6.28 17.23 -13.18
N GLU A 15 6.26 18.34 -13.90
CA GLU A 15 7.47 19.13 -14.17
C GLU A 15 8.10 19.68 -12.89
N GLU A 16 7.27 20.16 -11.95
CA GLU A 16 7.75 20.65 -10.65
C GLU A 16 8.25 19.51 -9.76
N MET A 17 7.59 18.34 -9.83
CA MET A 17 8.06 17.13 -9.16
C MET A 17 9.42 16.67 -9.70
N ASP A 18 9.62 16.74 -11.01
CA ASP A 18 10.89 16.38 -11.67
C ASP A 18 12.05 17.29 -11.25
N LYS A 19 11.76 18.56 -10.93
CA LYS A 19 12.74 19.57 -10.49
C LYS A 19 12.97 19.57 -8.96
N ALA A 20 12.10 18.93 -8.19
CA ALA A 20 12.14 19.03 -6.72
C ALA A 20 13.38 18.41 -6.07
N GLY A 21 14.03 17.45 -6.74
CA GLY A 21 15.24 16.78 -6.24
C GLY A 21 14.97 15.52 -5.42
N PHE A 22 13.80 14.91 -5.54
CA PHE A 22 13.50 13.63 -4.88
C PHE A 22 14.46 12.52 -5.32
N TRP A 23 14.90 11.67 -4.39
CA TRP A 23 15.71 10.50 -4.72
C TRP A 23 14.97 9.56 -5.68
N SER A 24 13.66 9.34 -5.43
CA SER A 24 12.74 8.64 -6.34
C SER A 24 11.31 9.12 -6.12
N VAL A 25 10.44 8.85 -7.09
CA VAL A 25 8.99 9.09 -7.02
C VAL A 25 8.27 7.75 -7.13
N GLU A 26 7.66 7.28 -6.04
CA GLU A 26 6.83 6.08 -6.06
C GLU A 26 5.49 6.40 -6.71
N CYS A 27 5.28 5.93 -7.93
CA CYS A 27 4.15 6.31 -8.78
C CYS A 27 3.33 5.12 -9.29
N TRP A 28 3.77 3.88 -9.05
CA TRP A 28 3.17 2.71 -9.66
C TRP A 28 3.24 1.48 -8.74
N GLY A 29 2.35 0.50 -8.95
CA GLY A 29 2.25 -0.71 -8.14
C GLY A 29 0.86 -1.33 -8.22
N GLY A 30 0.61 -2.41 -7.47
CA GLY A 30 -0.62 -3.21 -7.58
C GLY A 30 -1.90 -2.41 -7.37
N ALA A 31 -1.96 -1.55 -6.34
CA ALA A 31 -3.15 -0.75 -6.06
C ALA A 31 -3.41 0.30 -7.15
N THR A 32 -2.36 0.92 -7.69
CA THR A 32 -2.49 1.89 -8.79
C THR A 32 -2.94 1.18 -10.07
N PHE A 33 -2.31 0.06 -10.40
CA PHE A 33 -2.64 -0.72 -11.59
C PHE A 33 -4.11 -1.17 -11.59
N ASP A 34 -4.55 -1.79 -10.48
CA ASP A 34 -5.94 -2.22 -10.31
C ASP A 34 -6.92 -1.03 -10.38
N ALA A 35 -6.61 0.09 -9.72
CA ALA A 35 -7.46 1.27 -9.75
C ALA A 35 -7.61 1.86 -11.16
N CYS A 36 -6.53 1.88 -11.96
CA CYS A 36 -6.55 2.35 -13.34
C CYS A 36 -7.58 1.58 -14.17
N ILE A 37 -7.50 0.26 -14.18
CA ILE A 37 -8.36 -0.57 -15.04
C ILE A 37 -9.77 -0.76 -14.46
N ARG A 38 -9.93 -0.77 -13.13
CA ARG A 38 -11.21 -1.05 -12.46
C ARG A 38 -12.12 0.17 -12.36
N PHE A 39 -11.55 1.35 -12.13
CA PHE A 39 -12.32 2.54 -11.77
C PHE A 39 -12.12 3.72 -12.71
N LEU A 40 -10.90 3.87 -13.24
CA LEU A 40 -10.51 5.06 -14.00
C LEU A 40 -10.57 4.84 -15.51
N ASN A 41 -10.78 3.62 -15.97
CA ASN A 41 -10.66 3.26 -17.39
C ASN A 41 -9.38 3.79 -18.04
N GLU A 42 -8.29 3.86 -17.24
CA GLU A 42 -6.97 4.27 -17.67
C GLU A 42 -6.09 3.06 -17.95
N ASP A 43 -5.29 3.12 -19.02
CA ASP A 43 -4.24 2.14 -19.26
C ASP A 43 -3.08 2.39 -18.27
N PRO A 44 -2.80 1.43 -17.36
CA PRO A 44 -1.74 1.60 -16.36
C PRO A 44 -0.34 1.70 -16.97
N TRP A 45 -0.10 1.08 -18.11
CA TRP A 45 1.16 1.16 -18.84
C TRP A 45 1.35 2.52 -19.49
N GLU A 46 0.28 3.07 -20.08
CA GLU A 46 0.29 4.44 -20.63
C GLU A 46 0.48 5.48 -19.51
N ARG A 47 -0.10 5.27 -18.33
CA ARG A 47 0.16 6.11 -17.15
C ARG A 47 1.65 6.13 -16.82
N LEU A 48 2.32 4.98 -16.80
CA LEU A 48 3.75 4.89 -16.54
C LEU A 48 4.58 5.61 -17.60
N ARG A 49 4.29 5.38 -18.88
CA ARG A 49 4.94 6.08 -20.01
C ARG A 49 4.76 7.61 -19.93
N THR A 50 3.57 8.04 -19.51
CA THR A 50 3.26 9.46 -19.32
C THR A 50 4.10 10.06 -18.21
N PHE A 51 4.20 9.40 -17.05
CA PHE A 51 5.10 9.83 -15.98
C PHE A 51 6.55 9.90 -16.45
N ARG A 52 7.05 8.88 -17.16
CA ARG A 52 8.42 8.88 -17.69
C ARG A 52 8.68 10.05 -18.63
N LYS A 53 7.70 10.37 -19.49
CA LYS A 53 7.79 11.50 -20.42
C LYS A 53 7.81 12.85 -19.70
N LEU A 54 6.99 13.00 -18.65
CA LEU A 54 6.82 14.27 -17.93
C LEU A 54 7.87 14.47 -16.82
N MET A 55 8.49 13.40 -16.34
CA MET A 55 9.52 13.42 -15.30
C MET A 55 10.79 12.68 -15.79
N PRO A 56 11.49 13.22 -16.83
CA PRO A 56 12.61 12.53 -17.45
C PRO A 56 13.85 12.39 -16.54
N ASN A 57 14.01 13.27 -15.54
CA ASN A 57 15.16 13.27 -14.64
C ASN A 57 14.91 12.50 -13.33
N SER A 58 13.65 12.30 -12.96
CA SER A 58 13.28 11.59 -11.75
C SER A 58 13.41 10.08 -11.91
N ARG A 59 13.85 9.39 -10.86
CA ARG A 59 13.75 7.92 -10.79
C ARG A 59 12.31 7.54 -10.47
N LEU A 60 11.64 6.84 -11.37
CA LEU A 60 10.31 6.31 -11.12
C LEU A 60 10.41 5.01 -10.36
N GLN A 61 9.66 4.90 -9.28
CA GLN A 61 9.68 3.76 -8.37
C GLN A 61 8.35 3.03 -8.34
N MET A 62 8.41 1.71 -8.23
CA MET A 62 7.26 0.86 -8.00
C MET A 62 7.43 -0.06 -6.80
N LEU A 63 6.30 -0.51 -6.26
CA LEU A 63 6.23 -1.59 -5.29
C LEU A 63 5.98 -2.92 -6.02
N LEU A 64 6.91 -3.86 -5.88
CA LEU A 64 6.88 -5.18 -6.51
C LEU A 64 6.80 -6.28 -5.45
N ARG A 65 5.75 -7.10 -5.47
CA ARG A 65 5.53 -8.17 -4.48
C ARG A 65 6.28 -9.45 -4.85
N GLY A 66 7.59 -9.38 -5.04
CA GLY A 66 8.41 -10.54 -5.39
C GLY A 66 7.73 -11.43 -6.43
N GLN A 67 7.55 -12.71 -6.11
CA GLN A 67 6.94 -13.70 -6.99
C GLN A 67 5.43 -13.47 -7.26
N ASN A 68 4.76 -12.65 -6.45
CA ASN A 68 3.35 -12.28 -6.66
C ASN A 68 3.17 -11.10 -7.61
N LEU A 69 4.23 -10.43 -8.06
CA LEU A 69 4.19 -9.24 -8.91
C LEU A 69 3.27 -8.15 -8.34
N LEU A 70 2.13 -7.90 -8.99
CA LEU A 70 1.08 -7.00 -8.51
C LEU A 70 -0.17 -7.76 -8.01
N GLY A 71 -0.16 -9.11 -8.15
CA GLY A 71 -1.28 -9.98 -7.84
C GLY A 71 -1.29 -10.54 -6.42
N TYR A 72 -2.10 -11.58 -6.23
CA TYR A 72 -2.33 -12.24 -4.94
C TYR A 72 -1.90 -13.72 -4.95
N ARG A 73 -1.42 -14.24 -6.07
CA ARG A 73 -0.83 -15.57 -6.23
C ARG A 73 0.63 -15.47 -6.67
N HIS A 74 1.37 -16.54 -6.58
CA HIS A 74 2.68 -16.67 -7.22
C HIS A 74 2.51 -16.86 -8.73
N TYR A 75 3.44 -16.29 -9.49
CA TYR A 75 3.59 -16.49 -10.94
C TYR A 75 4.85 -17.28 -11.20
N GLU A 76 4.88 -18.00 -12.31
CA GLU A 76 6.11 -18.70 -12.71
C GLU A 76 7.19 -17.70 -13.19
N ASP A 77 8.43 -18.13 -13.20
CA ASP A 77 9.59 -17.26 -13.34
C ASP A 77 9.60 -16.45 -14.65
N MET A 78 9.14 -17.02 -15.78
CA MET A 78 9.07 -16.27 -17.04
C MET A 78 8.05 -15.13 -17.01
N VAL A 79 6.93 -15.29 -16.31
CA VAL A 79 5.96 -14.19 -16.14
C VAL A 79 6.57 -13.07 -15.31
N VAL A 80 7.39 -13.40 -14.28
CA VAL A 80 8.13 -12.41 -13.50
C VAL A 80 9.13 -11.66 -14.39
N ASP A 81 9.92 -12.39 -15.19
CA ASP A 81 10.89 -11.81 -16.11
C ASP A 81 10.19 -10.86 -17.10
N LYS A 82 9.09 -11.29 -17.73
CA LYS A 82 8.32 -10.49 -18.69
C LYS A 82 7.71 -9.24 -18.05
N PHE A 83 7.21 -9.35 -16.82
CA PHE A 83 6.66 -8.21 -16.10
C PHE A 83 7.74 -7.16 -15.79
N VAL A 84 8.89 -7.59 -15.29
CA VAL A 84 10.01 -6.68 -14.97
C VAL A 84 10.58 -6.05 -16.23
N GLU A 85 10.80 -6.83 -17.31
CA GLU A 85 11.23 -6.36 -18.62
C GLU A 85 10.29 -5.22 -19.13
N LYS A 86 8.98 -5.48 -19.15
CA LYS A 86 8.01 -4.51 -19.64
C LYS A 86 7.89 -3.28 -18.72
N SER A 87 7.99 -3.45 -17.42
CA SER A 87 7.99 -2.31 -16.49
C SER A 87 9.21 -1.40 -16.72
N ALA A 88 10.39 -1.98 -16.91
CA ALA A 88 11.62 -1.24 -17.20
C ALA A 88 11.55 -0.53 -18.56
N GLU A 89 11.08 -1.20 -19.63
CA GLU A 89 10.90 -0.63 -20.96
C GLU A 89 9.92 0.56 -20.95
N ASN A 90 8.87 0.49 -20.13
CA ASN A 90 7.87 1.54 -19.97
C ASN A 90 8.31 2.68 -19.04
N GLY A 91 9.51 2.62 -18.45
CA GLY A 91 10.16 3.74 -17.76
C GLY A 91 10.35 3.56 -16.26
N MET A 92 10.16 2.36 -15.70
CA MET A 92 10.45 2.09 -14.29
C MET A 92 11.95 2.01 -14.03
N ASP A 93 12.43 2.66 -12.96
CA ASP A 93 13.84 2.70 -12.59
C ASP A 93 14.16 1.97 -11.29
N VAL A 94 13.29 2.06 -10.29
CA VAL A 94 13.50 1.48 -8.96
C VAL A 94 12.39 0.48 -8.67
N PHE A 95 12.78 -0.76 -8.42
CA PHE A 95 11.86 -1.82 -8.04
C PHE A 95 12.03 -2.11 -6.55
N ARG A 96 11.07 -1.67 -5.73
CA ARG A 96 11.01 -2.02 -4.32
C ARG A 96 10.40 -3.41 -4.18
N VAL A 97 11.29 -4.42 -4.12
CA VAL A 97 10.91 -5.83 -4.12
C VAL A 97 10.68 -6.31 -2.69
N PHE A 98 9.47 -6.76 -2.38
CA PHE A 98 9.13 -7.27 -1.05
C PHE A 98 8.36 -8.58 -1.11
N ASP A 99 8.41 -9.35 -0.04
CA ASP A 99 7.56 -10.50 0.21
C ASP A 99 6.81 -10.34 1.53
N ALA A 100 5.53 -10.73 1.55
CA ALA A 100 4.68 -10.56 2.73
C ALA A 100 5.13 -11.39 3.94
N LEU A 101 5.87 -12.47 3.72
CA LEU A 101 6.39 -13.35 4.79
C LEU A 101 7.86 -13.03 5.13
N ASN A 102 8.51 -12.13 4.40
CA ASN A 102 9.96 -11.92 4.40
C ASN A 102 10.72 -13.21 4.02
N ASP A 103 10.13 -14.07 3.18
CA ASP A 103 10.80 -15.26 2.68
C ASP A 103 11.75 -14.91 1.52
N PRO A 104 13.08 -14.99 1.71
CA PRO A 104 14.04 -14.59 0.68
C PRO A 104 13.87 -15.36 -0.64
N ARG A 105 13.38 -16.59 -0.59
CA ARG A 105 13.17 -17.44 -1.78
C ARG A 105 12.14 -16.86 -2.74
N ASN A 106 11.16 -16.09 -2.21
CA ASN A 106 10.14 -15.40 -2.99
C ASN A 106 10.66 -14.09 -3.63
N LEU A 107 11.83 -13.63 -3.20
CA LEU A 107 12.43 -12.37 -3.66
C LEU A 107 13.53 -12.57 -4.71
N GLU A 108 14.27 -13.66 -4.58
CA GLU A 108 15.52 -13.91 -5.34
C GLU A 108 15.33 -13.78 -6.86
N HIS A 109 14.30 -14.42 -7.43
CA HIS A 109 14.09 -14.38 -8.88
C HIS A 109 13.71 -12.97 -9.35
N ALA A 110 12.79 -12.31 -8.65
CA ALA A 110 12.37 -10.94 -9.00
C ALA A 110 13.54 -9.94 -8.91
N MET A 111 14.39 -10.05 -7.89
CA MET A 111 15.58 -9.20 -7.76
C MET A 111 16.56 -9.44 -8.90
N ARG A 112 16.82 -10.72 -9.25
CA ARG A 112 17.66 -11.08 -10.39
C ARG A 112 17.08 -10.56 -11.71
N ALA A 113 15.77 -10.65 -11.93
CA ALA A 113 15.09 -10.10 -13.10
C ALA A 113 15.32 -8.58 -13.22
N VAL A 114 15.22 -7.84 -12.10
CA VAL A 114 15.49 -6.39 -12.08
C VAL A 114 16.95 -6.09 -12.45
N LYS A 115 17.90 -6.85 -11.90
CA LYS A 115 19.33 -6.69 -12.24
C LYS A 115 19.61 -7.00 -13.71
N ASN A 116 18.93 -8.00 -14.29
CA ASN A 116 19.10 -8.37 -15.71
C ASN A 116 18.68 -7.28 -16.69
N VAL A 117 17.84 -6.34 -16.26
CA VAL A 117 17.40 -5.17 -17.06
C VAL A 117 18.10 -3.88 -16.65
N ASP A 118 19.21 -3.95 -15.91
CA ASP A 118 20.03 -2.83 -15.44
C ASP A 118 19.22 -1.77 -14.65
N LYS A 119 18.28 -2.23 -13.82
CA LYS A 119 17.48 -1.37 -12.95
C LYS A 119 17.83 -1.55 -11.48
N HIS A 120 17.42 -0.58 -10.66
CA HIS A 120 17.71 -0.56 -9.24
C HIS A 120 16.81 -1.55 -8.49
N ALA A 121 17.42 -2.59 -7.91
CA ALA A 121 16.76 -3.57 -7.08
C ALA A 121 16.84 -3.14 -5.61
N GLN A 122 15.73 -2.65 -5.05
CA GLN A 122 15.63 -2.32 -3.63
C GLN A 122 15.06 -3.52 -2.88
N GLY A 123 15.92 -4.23 -2.13
CA GLY A 123 15.51 -5.35 -1.28
C GLY A 123 14.75 -4.86 -0.05
N THR A 124 13.56 -5.38 0.20
CA THR A 124 12.67 -4.81 1.21
C THR A 124 12.41 -5.75 2.37
N ILE A 125 12.54 -5.23 3.58
CA ILE A 125 12.20 -5.87 4.84
C ILE A 125 10.82 -5.37 5.26
N CYS A 126 9.83 -6.24 5.34
CA CYS A 126 8.53 -5.93 5.92
C CYS A 126 8.65 -5.92 7.45
N TYR A 127 8.63 -4.74 8.05
CA TYR A 127 8.73 -4.59 9.48
C TYR A 127 7.44 -5.02 10.19
N THR A 128 7.59 -5.73 11.27
CA THR A 128 6.51 -6.09 12.19
C THR A 128 7.08 -6.35 13.57
N THR A 129 6.23 -6.56 14.56
CA THR A 129 6.62 -6.91 15.92
C THR A 129 6.00 -8.24 16.34
N SER A 130 6.79 -9.11 16.94
CA SER A 130 6.35 -10.36 17.58
C SER A 130 7.48 -10.87 18.50
N PRO A 131 7.27 -11.94 19.28
CA PRO A 131 8.36 -12.56 20.05
C PRO A 131 9.52 -13.09 19.19
N LEU A 132 9.36 -13.20 17.87
CA LEU A 132 10.35 -13.75 16.94
C LEU A 132 11.09 -12.67 16.13
N HIS A 133 10.59 -11.43 16.16
CA HIS A 133 11.15 -10.35 15.36
C HIS A 133 11.97 -9.42 16.26
N ASP A 134 13.27 -9.48 16.13
CA ASP A 134 14.26 -8.65 16.82
C ASP A 134 15.18 -7.92 15.84
N VAL A 135 16.02 -7.03 16.37
CA VAL A 135 16.98 -6.24 15.58
C VAL A 135 17.94 -7.12 14.82
N ASP A 136 18.50 -8.15 15.48
CA ASP A 136 19.47 -9.06 14.86
C ASP A 136 18.88 -9.84 13.69
N GLY A 137 17.62 -10.26 13.80
CA GLY A 137 16.88 -10.92 12.73
C GLY A 137 16.73 -10.02 11.50
N TYR A 138 16.41 -8.75 11.70
CA TYR A 138 16.30 -7.78 10.60
C TYR A 138 17.66 -7.45 9.97
N VAL A 139 18.72 -7.32 10.77
CA VAL A 139 20.08 -7.13 10.26
C VAL A 139 20.53 -8.33 9.41
N LYS A 140 20.27 -9.55 9.87
CA LYS A 140 20.56 -10.77 9.09
C LYS A 140 19.76 -10.85 7.80
N LEU A 141 18.48 -10.43 7.83
CA LEU A 141 17.65 -10.40 6.63
C LEU A 141 18.18 -9.40 5.61
N ALA A 142 18.65 -8.22 6.05
CA ALA A 142 19.31 -7.25 5.18
C ALA A 142 20.52 -7.86 4.47
N GLY A 143 21.35 -8.63 5.19
CA GLY A 143 22.49 -9.35 4.58
C GLY A 143 22.08 -10.33 3.49
N ARG A 144 21.03 -11.10 3.70
CA ARG A 144 20.49 -12.01 2.66
C ARG A 144 20.04 -11.25 1.42
N LEU A 145 19.41 -10.09 1.58
CA LEU A 145 18.98 -9.26 0.45
C LEU A 145 20.20 -8.69 -0.32
N LEU A 146 21.23 -8.26 0.40
CA LEU A 146 22.49 -7.81 -0.21
C LEU A 146 23.20 -8.95 -0.96
N ASP A 147 23.22 -10.17 -0.40
CA ASP A 147 23.77 -11.36 -1.05
C ASP A 147 23.02 -11.71 -2.36
N MET A 148 21.73 -11.37 -2.47
CA MET A 148 20.93 -11.51 -3.69
C MET A 148 21.18 -10.39 -4.71
N GLY A 149 22.05 -9.41 -4.40
CA GLY A 149 22.41 -8.31 -5.28
C GLY A 149 21.50 -7.08 -5.15
N ALA A 150 20.86 -6.87 -3.98
CA ALA A 150 20.15 -5.63 -3.72
C ALA A 150 21.10 -4.43 -3.82
N ASP A 151 20.68 -3.39 -4.54
CA ASP A 151 21.41 -2.11 -4.62
C ASP A 151 21.16 -1.24 -3.37
N SER A 152 20.03 -1.44 -2.70
CA SER A 152 19.69 -0.79 -1.44
C SER A 152 18.72 -1.64 -0.62
N ILE A 153 18.63 -1.35 0.67
CA ILE A 153 17.70 -2.00 1.60
C ILE A 153 16.59 -1.03 1.97
N ALA A 154 15.33 -1.46 1.88
CA ALA A 154 14.19 -0.72 2.40
C ALA A 154 13.67 -1.37 3.70
N LEU A 155 13.62 -0.61 4.78
CA LEU A 155 12.88 -0.98 6.00
C LEU A 155 11.45 -0.44 5.87
N LYS A 156 10.49 -1.33 5.63
CA LYS A 156 9.11 -0.97 5.28
C LYS A 156 8.14 -1.28 6.41
N ASP A 157 7.60 -0.22 7.01
CA ASP A 157 6.58 -0.28 8.06
C ASP A 157 5.23 0.24 7.56
N MET A 158 4.41 -0.66 7.03
CA MET A 158 3.07 -0.34 6.53
C MET A 158 2.07 -0.09 7.67
N ALA A 159 2.29 -0.67 8.84
CA ALA A 159 1.38 -0.60 9.97
C ALA A 159 1.71 0.53 10.96
N ALA A 160 2.77 1.29 10.73
CA ALA A 160 3.27 2.32 11.65
C ALA A 160 3.62 1.78 13.06
N LEU A 161 4.23 0.60 13.11
CA LEU A 161 4.67 -0.09 14.34
C LEU A 161 6.10 0.24 14.73
N LEU A 162 6.91 0.72 13.78
CA LEU A 162 8.33 1.01 13.97
C LEU A 162 8.51 2.20 14.90
N LYS A 163 9.00 1.90 16.10
CA LYS A 163 9.30 2.92 17.10
C LYS A 163 10.67 3.56 16.85
N PRO A 164 10.94 4.76 17.41
CA PRO A 164 12.19 5.49 17.17
C PRO A 164 13.47 4.70 17.51
N GLN A 165 13.53 4.04 18.68
CA GLN A 165 14.73 3.31 19.07
C GLN A 165 14.98 2.06 18.22
N PRO A 166 14.00 1.17 17.96
CA PRO A 166 14.18 0.08 17.02
C PRO A 166 14.59 0.53 15.62
N ALA A 167 14.09 1.67 15.12
CA ALA A 167 14.51 2.22 13.84
C ALA A 167 16.01 2.56 13.84
N TYR A 168 16.48 3.25 14.89
CA TYR A 168 17.88 3.55 15.09
C TYR A 168 18.72 2.27 15.13
N ASP A 169 18.33 1.30 15.98
CA ASP A 169 19.12 0.08 16.21
C ASP A 169 19.23 -0.78 14.95
N ILE A 170 18.12 -0.91 14.15
CA ILE A 170 18.15 -1.68 12.90
C ILE A 170 19.04 -0.99 11.86
N VAL A 171 18.84 0.31 11.62
CA VAL A 171 19.63 1.05 10.63
C VAL A 171 21.10 1.04 11.02
N ARG A 172 21.44 1.34 12.27
CA ARG A 172 22.81 1.31 12.75
C ARG A 172 23.43 -0.09 12.66
N GLY A 173 22.67 -1.12 13.07
CA GLY A 173 23.13 -2.50 12.98
C GLY A 173 23.42 -2.96 11.55
N ILE A 174 22.62 -2.54 10.55
CA ILE A 174 22.90 -2.83 9.13
C ILE A 174 24.19 -2.11 8.69
N LYS A 175 24.33 -0.81 8.99
CA LYS A 175 25.52 -0.02 8.63
C LYS A 175 26.80 -0.61 9.24
N GLU A 176 26.78 -0.94 10.53
CA GLU A 176 27.92 -1.53 11.23
C GLU A 176 28.30 -2.92 10.71
N THR A 177 27.32 -3.71 10.27
CA THR A 177 27.56 -5.08 9.82
C THR A 177 28.01 -5.15 8.37
N TYR A 178 27.38 -4.35 7.49
CA TYR A 178 27.56 -4.47 6.03
C TYR A 178 28.26 -3.26 5.39
N GLY A 179 28.60 -2.25 6.18
CA GLY A 179 29.35 -1.07 5.74
C GLY A 179 28.50 0.19 5.67
N GLU A 180 29.14 1.33 5.95
CA GLU A 180 28.52 2.66 5.94
C GLU A 180 27.94 3.04 4.55
N ASP A 181 28.50 2.48 3.48
CA ASP A 181 28.04 2.70 2.10
C ASP A 181 26.76 1.92 1.74
N THR A 182 26.30 1.00 2.61
CA THR A 182 25.04 0.27 2.38
C THR A 182 23.89 1.27 2.38
N GLN A 183 23.27 1.49 1.22
CA GLN A 183 22.15 2.43 1.10
C GLN A 183 20.90 1.89 1.79
N ILE A 184 20.36 2.66 2.74
CA ILE A 184 19.16 2.29 3.52
C ILE A 184 18.05 3.31 3.30
N ASN A 185 16.89 2.82 2.88
CA ASN A 185 15.64 3.58 2.81
C ASN A 185 14.73 3.19 3.99
N VAL A 186 14.08 4.19 4.61
CA VAL A 186 13.09 3.94 5.67
C VAL A 186 11.72 4.45 5.22
N HIS A 187 10.78 3.51 5.10
CA HIS A 187 9.40 3.72 4.68
C HIS A 187 8.47 3.44 5.85
N CYS A 188 7.87 4.47 6.41
CA CYS A 188 6.94 4.35 7.55
C CYS A 188 5.66 5.12 7.29
N HIS A 189 4.51 4.46 7.52
CA HIS A 189 3.21 5.13 7.52
C HIS A 189 3.00 5.95 8.80
N SER A 190 2.14 6.98 8.75
CA SER A 190 1.95 7.94 9.85
C SER A 190 0.79 7.61 10.79
N THR A 191 0.18 6.43 10.65
CA THR A 191 -1.10 6.10 11.30
C THR A 191 -1.06 6.17 12.83
N THR A 192 0.08 5.84 13.46
CA THR A 192 0.22 5.87 14.93
C THR A 192 0.69 7.20 15.50
N GLY A 193 1.13 8.14 14.64
CA GLY A 193 1.56 9.47 15.05
C GLY A 193 3.02 9.58 15.54
N VAL A 194 3.78 8.46 15.67
CA VAL A 194 5.18 8.49 16.17
C VAL A 194 6.22 8.61 15.06
N THR A 195 5.80 8.46 13.82
CA THR A 195 6.67 8.16 12.69
C THR A 195 7.65 9.27 12.34
N MET A 196 7.32 10.55 12.56
CA MET A 196 8.28 11.63 12.32
C MET A 196 9.53 11.48 13.20
N VAL A 197 9.34 11.15 14.49
CA VAL A 197 10.46 10.88 15.39
C VAL A 197 11.21 9.61 14.99
N THR A 198 10.48 8.60 14.49
CA THR A 198 11.08 7.38 13.95
C THR A 198 12.00 7.67 12.76
N LEU A 199 11.57 8.51 11.81
CA LEU A 199 12.40 8.91 10.66
C LEU A 199 13.63 9.70 11.11
N MET A 200 13.48 10.64 12.05
CA MET A 200 14.63 11.39 12.59
C MET A 200 15.66 10.46 13.24
N LYS A 201 15.21 9.48 14.02
CA LYS A 201 16.12 8.48 14.62
C LYS A 201 16.79 7.57 13.59
N ALA A 202 16.09 7.23 12.52
CA ALA A 202 16.68 6.49 11.41
C ALA A 202 17.75 7.31 10.67
N ILE A 203 17.52 8.62 10.46
CA ILE A 203 18.49 9.55 9.87
C ILE A 203 19.73 9.64 10.74
N GLU A 204 19.57 9.84 12.06
CA GLU A 204 20.67 9.87 13.03
C GLU A 204 21.49 8.57 13.03
N ALA A 205 20.87 7.43 12.71
CA ALA A 205 21.53 6.14 12.60
C ALA A 205 22.23 5.91 11.26
N GLY A 206 22.03 6.79 10.27
CA GLY A 206 22.65 6.73 8.94
C GLY A 206 21.73 6.29 7.81
N ALA A 207 20.40 6.40 7.96
CA ALA A 207 19.50 6.17 6.82
C ALA A 207 19.76 7.21 5.72
N ASP A 208 19.89 6.73 4.48
CA ASP A 208 20.23 7.58 3.32
C ASP A 208 18.98 8.17 2.65
N VAL A 209 17.87 7.47 2.73
CA VAL A 209 16.57 7.85 2.12
C VAL A 209 15.46 7.61 3.11
N VAL A 210 14.52 8.54 3.20
CA VAL A 210 13.29 8.39 3.97
C VAL A 210 12.08 8.74 3.11
N ASP A 211 11.02 7.95 3.23
CA ASP A 211 9.81 8.17 2.44
C ASP A 211 8.89 9.17 3.14
N THR A 212 8.46 10.15 2.37
CA THR A 212 7.54 11.21 2.79
C THR A 212 6.43 11.42 1.76
N ALA A 213 5.48 12.26 2.07
CA ALA A 213 4.46 12.73 1.12
C ALA A 213 4.35 14.25 1.21
N ILE A 214 4.05 14.91 0.10
CA ILE A 214 3.78 16.35 0.13
C ILE A 214 2.68 16.66 1.16
N SER A 215 2.80 17.75 1.93
CA SER A 215 1.97 17.98 3.12
C SER A 215 0.48 17.96 2.85
N SER A 216 0.03 18.44 1.69
CA SER A 216 -1.38 18.38 1.28
C SER A 216 -1.91 16.96 1.06
N MET A 217 -1.03 15.93 0.96
CA MET A 217 -1.36 14.52 0.75
C MET A 217 -0.87 13.60 1.88
N SER A 218 -0.30 14.17 2.93
CA SER A 218 0.36 13.46 4.03
C SER A 218 -0.57 13.07 5.17
N LEU A 219 0.00 12.35 6.16
CA LEU A 219 -0.59 11.92 7.43
C LEU A 219 -1.66 10.82 7.33
N GLY A 220 -2.17 10.39 8.46
CA GLY A 220 -3.07 9.26 8.57
C GLY A 220 -2.44 7.97 8.03
N PRO A 221 -3.12 7.25 7.12
CA PRO A 221 -2.56 6.05 6.48
C PRO A 221 -1.48 6.35 5.43
N GLY A 222 -1.16 7.60 5.16
CA GLY A 222 -0.05 8.03 4.31
C GLY A 222 1.26 8.17 5.07
N HIS A 223 2.16 9.01 4.52
CA HIS A 223 3.47 9.30 5.10
C HIS A 223 3.51 10.66 5.80
N ASN A 224 4.63 10.97 6.45
CA ASN A 224 4.87 12.27 7.05
C ASN A 224 5.08 13.36 5.98
N PRO A 225 4.78 14.65 6.33
CA PRO A 225 4.95 15.74 5.37
C PRO A 225 6.42 15.96 5.01
N THR A 226 6.71 16.04 3.71
CA THR A 226 8.05 16.31 3.18
C THR A 226 8.58 17.63 3.68
N GLU A 227 7.79 18.71 3.54
CA GLU A 227 8.18 20.06 3.92
C GLU A 227 8.53 20.14 5.41
N SER A 228 7.75 19.46 6.27
CA SER A 228 8.05 19.43 7.70
C SER A 228 9.34 18.72 8.03
N LEU A 229 9.68 17.64 7.30
CA LEU A 229 10.96 16.95 7.49
C LEU A 229 12.13 17.84 7.07
N VAL A 230 12.03 18.51 5.91
CA VAL A 230 13.06 19.45 5.43
C VAL A 230 13.34 20.53 6.46
N GLU A 231 12.28 21.18 6.99
CA GLU A 231 12.39 22.19 8.04
C GLU A 231 13.00 21.65 9.35
N MET A 232 12.68 20.39 9.71
CA MET A 232 13.26 19.76 10.92
C MET A 232 14.76 19.47 10.79
N LEU A 233 15.26 19.33 9.58
CA LEU A 233 16.70 19.11 9.33
C LEU A 233 17.49 20.42 9.34
N GLU A 234 16.83 21.58 9.23
CA GLU A 234 17.50 22.88 9.28
C GLU A 234 18.25 23.07 10.60
N GLY A 235 19.52 23.46 10.50
CA GLY A 235 20.41 23.65 11.67
C GLY A 235 20.93 22.35 12.29
N THR A 236 20.69 21.19 11.66
CA THR A 236 21.32 19.91 12.01
C THR A 236 22.50 19.60 11.08
N ASP A 237 23.20 18.49 11.34
CA ASP A 237 24.27 17.99 10.46
C ASP A 237 23.73 17.29 9.19
N TYR A 238 22.40 17.19 9.04
CA TYR A 238 21.72 16.50 7.94
C TYR A 238 21.06 17.51 7.02
N THR A 239 21.16 17.27 5.72
CA THR A 239 20.58 18.14 4.70
C THR A 239 19.87 17.32 3.62
N THR A 240 19.01 17.98 2.86
CA THR A 240 18.45 17.47 1.61
C THR A 240 18.75 18.45 0.49
N ASP A 241 18.77 17.96 -0.74
CA ASP A 241 18.86 18.82 -1.94
C ASP A 241 17.48 19.29 -2.43
N LEU A 242 16.43 19.11 -1.63
CA LEU A 242 15.07 19.46 -2.00
C LEU A 242 14.88 20.99 -2.04
N ASN A 243 14.23 21.45 -3.11
CA ASN A 243 13.88 22.86 -3.27
C ASN A 243 12.52 23.15 -2.65
N MET A 244 12.48 23.98 -1.58
CA MET A 244 11.25 24.30 -0.85
C MET A 244 10.22 25.01 -1.72
N ASP A 245 10.61 25.88 -2.65
CA ASP A 245 9.67 26.59 -3.55
C ASP A 245 8.94 25.59 -4.48
N ASN A 246 9.67 24.57 -4.98
CA ASN A 246 9.05 23.49 -5.74
C ASN A 246 8.10 22.67 -4.86
N LEU A 247 8.47 22.34 -3.64
CA LEU A 247 7.60 21.62 -2.70
C LEU A 247 6.32 22.40 -2.40
N ILE A 248 6.42 23.72 -2.21
CA ILE A 248 5.27 24.60 -2.01
C ILE A 248 4.34 24.58 -3.23
N THR A 249 4.90 24.66 -4.44
CA THR A 249 4.14 24.59 -5.69
C THR A 249 3.38 23.26 -5.82
N ILE A 250 4.06 22.14 -5.57
CA ILE A 250 3.48 20.80 -5.58
C ILE A 250 2.37 20.68 -4.52
N ARG A 251 2.63 21.17 -3.30
CA ARG A 251 1.66 21.21 -2.20
C ARG A 251 0.40 21.95 -2.60
N ASP A 252 0.53 23.13 -3.20
CA ASP A 252 -0.60 23.99 -3.53
C ASP A 252 -1.43 23.43 -4.68
N HIS A 253 -0.81 22.71 -5.61
CA HIS A 253 -1.51 21.92 -6.62
C HIS A 253 -2.37 20.84 -5.96
N PHE A 254 -1.78 19.96 -5.17
CA PHE A 254 -2.53 18.86 -4.54
C PHE A 254 -3.52 19.32 -3.47
N ARG A 255 -3.33 20.49 -2.85
CA ARG A 255 -4.33 21.11 -1.98
C ARG A 255 -5.65 21.41 -2.72
N LYS A 256 -5.58 21.71 -4.01
CA LYS A 256 -6.75 21.90 -4.88
C LYS A 256 -7.34 20.59 -5.39
N VAL A 257 -6.48 19.57 -5.61
CA VAL A 257 -6.89 18.27 -6.13
C VAL A 257 -7.53 17.39 -5.05
N ARG A 258 -6.93 17.31 -3.86
CA ARG A 258 -7.36 16.41 -2.79
C ARG A 258 -8.87 16.46 -2.46
N PRO A 259 -9.52 17.63 -2.35
CA PRO A 259 -10.95 17.71 -2.08
C PRO A 259 -11.83 16.99 -3.11
N LYS A 260 -11.41 16.88 -4.36
CA LYS A 260 -12.14 16.16 -5.40
C LYS A 260 -12.37 14.69 -5.05
N TYR A 261 -11.48 14.11 -4.23
CA TYR A 261 -11.43 12.69 -3.87
C TYR A 261 -11.78 12.43 -2.40
N ALA A 262 -12.37 13.39 -1.69
CA ALA A 262 -12.63 13.30 -0.25
C ALA A 262 -13.49 12.09 0.15
N GLU A 263 -14.40 11.64 -0.72
CA GLU A 263 -15.24 10.44 -0.47
C GLU A 263 -14.45 9.13 -0.40
N PHE A 264 -13.24 9.09 -1.00
CA PHE A 264 -12.34 7.93 -0.99
C PHE A 264 -11.30 8.00 0.12
N GLU A 265 -11.32 9.04 0.98
CA GLU A 265 -10.35 9.19 2.04
C GLU A 265 -10.71 8.39 3.28
N SER A 266 -9.68 7.84 3.93
CA SER A 266 -9.81 7.34 5.30
C SER A 266 -10.04 8.50 6.25
N LYS A 267 -11.03 8.36 7.14
CA LYS A 267 -11.34 9.38 8.16
C LYS A 267 -10.45 9.30 9.40
N THR A 268 -9.59 8.30 9.49
CA THR A 268 -8.72 8.09 10.65
C THR A 268 -7.49 8.99 10.55
N LEU A 269 -7.32 9.90 11.51
CA LEU A 269 -6.15 10.77 11.60
C LEU A 269 -4.99 10.06 12.29
N VAL A 270 -5.18 9.62 13.53
CA VAL A 270 -4.23 8.85 14.32
C VAL A 270 -4.96 7.69 14.97
N ASN A 271 -4.35 6.51 14.96
CA ASN A 271 -4.89 5.32 15.61
C ASN A 271 -3.78 4.61 16.40
N THR A 272 -3.81 4.75 17.71
CA THR A 272 -2.84 4.12 18.63
C THR A 272 -3.19 2.67 18.97
N ASP A 273 -4.42 2.21 18.69
CA ASP A 273 -4.82 0.80 18.88
C ASP A 273 -3.98 -0.16 18.02
N ILE A 274 -3.36 0.36 16.97
CA ILE A 274 -2.44 -0.39 16.11
C ILE A 274 -1.26 -0.95 16.91
N PHE A 275 -0.77 -0.25 17.92
CA PHE A 275 0.30 -0.77 18.79
C PHE A 275 -0.10 -2.04 19.54
N MET A 276 -1.39 -2.23 19.79
CA MET A 276 -1.94 -3.40 20.48
C MET A 276 -2.39 -4.47 19.48
N SER A 277 -3.17 -4.10 18.49
CA SER A 277 -3.76 -5.01 17.50
C SER A 277 -2.78 -5.40 16.39
N GLN A 278 -1.83 -4.52 16.06
CA GLN A 278 -0.89 -4.62 14.92
C GLN A 278 -1.59 -4.68 13.55
N ILE A 279 -2.83 -4.24 13.49
CA ILE A 279 -3.68 -4.29 12.30
C ILE A 279 -3.50 -2.98 11.51
N PRO A 280 -2.97 -3.03 10.27
CA PRO A 280 -2.88 -1.84 9.42
C PRO A 280 -4.26 -1.23 9.14
N GLY A 281 -4.33 0.11 9.05
CA GLY A 281 -5.59 0.83 8.87
C GLY A 281 -6.42 0.37 7.66
N GLY A 282 -5.77 0.02 6.55
CA GLY A 282 -6.45 -0.53 5.36
C GLY A 282 -7.07 -1.90 5.60
N MET A 283 -6.43 -2.76 6.41
CA MET A 283 -6.98 -4.05 6.80
C MET A 283 -8.22 -3.86 7.68
N LEU A 284 -8.16 -2.96 8.66
CA LEU A 284 -9.30 -2.67 9.55
C LEU A 284 -10.53 -2.24 8.74
N SER A 285 -10.36 -1.30 7.81
CA SER A 285 -11.46 -0.83 6.95
C SER A 285 -12.08 -1.96 6.12
N ASN A 286 -11.26 -2.89 5.61
CA ASN A 286 -11.76 -4.06 4.88
C ASN A 286 -12.57 -5.00 5.78
N MET A 287 -12.10 -5.29 6.99
CA MET A 287 -12.80 -6.13 7.96
C MET A 287 -14.14 -5.49 8.38
N GLU A 288 -14.17 -4.19 8.66
CA GLU A 288 -15.42 -3.46 8.95
C GLU A 288 -16.43 -3.58 7.82
N ASN A 289 -16.00 -3.43 6.57
CA ASN A 289 -16.88 -3.56 5.41
C ASN A 289 -17.40 -5.00 5.25
N GLN A 290 -16.55 -6.01 5.45
CA GLN A 290 -16.95 -7.42 5.43
C GLN A 290 -17.99 -7.72 6.52
N LEU A 291 -17.75 -7.26 7.76
CA LEU A 291 -18.68 -7.45 8.86
C LEU A 291 -20.02 -6.74 8.62
N LYS A 292 -19.99 -5.51 8.12
CA LYS A 292 -21.21 -4.76 7.76
C LYS A 292 -22.02 -5.48 6.70
N ALA A 293 -21.38 -6.01 5.65
CA ALA A 293 -22.00 -6.79 4.61
C ALA A 293 -22.67 -8.09 5.12
N GLN A 294 -22.16 -8.63 6.24
CA GLN A 294 -22.70 -9.81 6.93
C GLN A 294 -23.71 -9.46 8.04
N GLY A 295 -24.06 -8.18 8.22
CA GLY A 295 -24.95 -7.72 9.30
C GLY A 295 -24.36 -7.81 10.72
N ALA A 296 -23.03 -7.89 10.84
CA ALA A 296 -22.29 -8.10 12.10
C ALA A 296 -21.30 -6.94 12.39
N GLY A 297 -21.63 -5.72 11.95
CA GLY A 297 -20.76 -4.56 12.10
C GLY A 297 -20.42 -4.17 13.55
N ASP A 298 -21.20 -4.62 14.51
CA ASP A 298 -20.97 -4.45 15.94
C ASP A 298 -19.89 -5.40 16.52
N ARG A 299 -19.45 -6.40 15.76
CA ARG A 299 -18.47 -7.40 16.20
C ARG A 299 -17.01 -7.07 15.83
N VAL A 300 -16.72 -5.85 15.38
CA VAL A 300 -15.36 -5.42 14.98
C VAL A 300 -14.34 -5.66 16.10
N GLU A 301 -14.67 -5.33 17.35
CA GLU A 301 -13.76 -5.54 18.48
C GLU A 301 -13.43 -7.02 18.73
N GLU A 302 -14.37 -7.93 18.49
CA GLU A 302 -14.12 -9.37 18.61
C GLU A 302 -13.11 -9.83 17.55
N VAL A 303 -13.27 -9.34 16.33
CA VAL A 303 -12.32 -9.64 15.23
C VAL A 303 -10.95 -9.05 15.53
N MET A 304 -10.88 -7.83 16.07
CA MET A 304 -9.62 -7.20 16.47
C MET A 304 -8.85 -8.04 17.51
N ARG A 305 -9.56 -8.71 18.42
CA ARG A 305 -8.95 -9.63 19.40
C ARG A 305 -8.58 -11.00 18.80
N GLU A 306 -9.26 -11.42 17.74
CA GLU A 306 -9.01 -12.70 17.08
C GLU A 306 -7.80 -12.64 16.11
N VAL A 307 -7.56 -11.50 15.46
CA VAL A 307 -6.43 -11.34 14.52
C VAL A 307 -5.07 -11.72 15.11
N PRO A 308 -4.66 -11.29 16.32
CA PRO A 308 -3.39 -11.71 16.91
C PRO A 308 -3.30 -13.23 17.14
N ILE A 309 -4.41 -13.91 17.40
CA ILE A 309 -4.47 -15.35 17.60
C ILE A 309 -4.23 -16.07 16.26
N VAL A 310 -5.00 -15.69 15.24
CA VAL A 310 -4.84 -16.24 13.88
C VAL A 310 -3.42 -16.00 13.35
N ARG A 311 -2.88 -14.80 13.58
CA ARG A 311 -1.51 -14.45 13.21
C ARG A 311 -0.47 -15.33 13.91
N LYS A 312 -0.63 -15.57 15.20
CA LYS A 312 0.24 -16.49 15.98
C LYS A 312 0.18 -17.89 15.40
N ASP A 313 -1.03 -18.42 15.20
CA ASP A 313 -1.25 -19.76 14.67
C ASP A 313 -0.68 -19.95 13.25
N ALA A 314 -0.61 -18.86 12.47
CA ALA A 314 0.03 -18.82 11.15
C ALA A 314 1.56 -18.63 11.19
N GLY A 315 2.21 -18.60 12.36
CA GLY A 315 3.65 -18.44 12.49
C GLY A 315 4.14 -16.99 12.41
N TYR A 316 3.34 -16.05 12.89
CA TYR A 316 3.66 -14.60 13.00
C TYR A 316 4.04 -13.90 11.70
N PRO A 317 3.33 -14.09 10.57
CA PRO A 317 3.62 -13.32 9.37
C PRO A 317 3.49 -11.80 9.61
N PRO A 318 4.28 -10.95 8.95
CA PRO A 318 3.97 -9.53 8.86
C PRO A 318 2.58 -9.33 8.25
N LEU A 319 1.83 -8.32 8.74
CA LEU A 319 0.50 -8.02 8.20
C LEU A 319 0.61 -6.99 7.08
N VAL A 320 1.06 -7.44 5.92
CA VAL A 320 1.11 -6.70 4.65
C VAL A 320 0.34 -7.48 3.58
N THR A 321 0.03 -6.86 2.43
CA THR A 321 -0.68 -7.57 1.35
C THR A 321 0.20 -8.69 0.76
N PRO A 322 -0.27 -9.96 0.63
CA PRO A 322 -1.62 -10.44 0.90
C PRO A 322 -1.87 -11.00 2.31
N SER A 323 -0.85 -11.24 3.14
CA SER A 323 -0.96 -11.89 4.45
C SER A 323 -1.95 -11.20 5.40
N SER A 324 -2.01 -9.85 5.36
CA SER A 324 -2.98 -9.08 6.13
C SER A 324 -4.43 -9.43 5.79
N GLN A 325 -4.73 -9.61 4.51
CA GLN A 325 -6.08 -9.98 4.06
C GLN A 325 -6.40 -11.43 4.42
N ILE A 326 -5.46 -12.34 4.26
CA ILE A 326 -5.60 -13.76 4.59
C ILE A 326 -5.93 -13.92 6.09
N VAL A 327 -5.10 -13.33 6.95
CA VAL A 327 -5.27 -13.39 8.42
C VAL A 327 -6.54 -12.67 8.85
N GLY A 328 -6.84 -11.50 8.28
CA GLY A 328 -8.03 -10.71 8.62
C GLY A 328 -9.31 -11.42 8.22
N THR A 329 -9.41 -11.96 7.02
CA THR A 329 -10.58 -12.71 6.56
C THR A 329 -10.79 -13.96 7.42
N GLN A 330 -9.72 -14.71 7.74
CA GLN A 330 -9.84 -15.86 8.63
C GLN A 330 -10.34 -15.46 10.03
N ALA A 331 -9.86 -14.34 10.59
CA ALA A 331 -10.32 -13.84 11.88
C ALA A 331 -11.82 -13.48 11.85
N VAL A 332 -12.31 -12.87 10.77
CA VAL A 332 -13.75 -12.61 10.57
C VAL A 332 -14.55 -13.92 10.56
N PHE A 333 -14.10 -14.93 9.79
CA PHE A 333 -14.76 -16.24 9.77
C PHE A 333 -14.74 -16.93 11.13
N ASN A 334 -13.64 -16.85 11.87
CA ASN A 334 -13.53 -17.41 13.22
C ASN A 334 -14.57 -16.80 14.17
N VAL A 335 -14.77 -15.49 14.10
CA VAL A 335 -15.76 -14.78 14.93
C VAL A 335 -17.19 -15.13 14.50
N LEU A 336 -17.49 -15.17 13.22
CA LEU A 336 -18.85 -15.41 12.72
C LEU A 336 -19.29 -16.86 12.83
N MET A 337 -18.40 -17.81 12.51
CA MET A 337 -18.72 -19.25 12.38
C MET A 337 -18.18 -20.10 13.52
N GLY A 338 -17.27 -19.54 14.34
CA GLY A 338 -16.52 -20.26 15.37
C GLY A 338 -15.11 -20.60 14.89
N ARG A 339 -14.15 -20.49 15.83
CA ARG A 339 -12.70 -20.57 15.54
C ARG A 339 -12.36 -21.83 14.77
N TYR A 340 -11.82 -21.64 13.56
CA TYR A 340 -11.37 -22.65 12.59
C TYR A 340 -12.41 -23.70 12.18
N LYS A 341 -13.70 -23.47 12.47
CA LYS A 341 -14.78 -24.35 11.92
C LYS A 341 -14.87 -24.22 10.41
N VAL A 342 -14.57 -23.04 9.87
CA VAL A 342 -14.43 -22.77 8.45
C VAL A 342 -13.06 -22.16 8.22
N MET A 343 -12.24 -22.83 7.43
CA MET A 343 -10.93 -22.32 7.01
C MET A 343 -11.02 -21.83 5.57
N THR A 344 -10.60 -20.58 5.32
CA THR A 344 -10.58 -20.04 3.96
C THR A 344 -9.51 -20.74 3.12
N ALA A 345 -9.68 -20.79 1.80
CA ALA A 345 -8.72 -21.44 0.92
C ALA A 345 -7.34 -20.80 1.01
N GLU A 346 -7.31 -19.47 1.07
CA GLU A 346 -6.06 -18.70 1.17
C GLU A 346 -5.36 -18.93 2.51
N PHE A 347 -6.11 -19.05 3.60
CA PHE A 347 -5.53 -19.37 4.91
C PHE A 347 -5.02 -20.80 4.95
N ALA A 348 -5.75 -21.76 4.37
CA ALA A 348 -5.27 -23.13 4.23
C ALA A 348 -3.97 -23.21 3.41
N ASP A 349 -3.89 -22.50 2.30
CA ASP A 349 -2.68 -22.42 1.47
C ASP A 349 -1.52 -21.76 2.23
N LEU A 350 -1.77 -20.73 3.05
CA LEU A 350 -0.76 -20.14 3.94
C LEU A 350 -0.26 -21.17 4.96
N MET A 351 -1.18 -21.93 5.58
CA MET A 351 -0.85 -22.97 6.54
C MET A 351 -0.09 -24.14 5.91
N LEU A 352 -0.24 -24.39 4.63
CA LEU A 352 0.47 -25.45 3.90
C LEU A 352 1.78 -24.99 3.24
N GLY A 353 2.13 -23.69 3.33
CA GLY A 353 3.39 -23.16 2.79
C GLY A 353 3.31 -22.67 1.35
N TYR A 354 2.15 -22.64 0.71
CA TYR A 354 1.98 -22.19 -0.69
C TYR A 354 2.18 -20.67 -0.90
N TYR A 355 2.33 -19.91 0.18
CA TYR A 355 2.77 -18.49 0.13
C TYR A 355 4.25 -18.33 0.48
N GLY A 356 4.92 -19.38 0.92
CA GLY A 356 6.31 -19.37 1.38
C GLY A 356 6.44 -19.76 2.85
N GLN A 357 7.62 -19.54 3.40
CA GLN A 357 7.95 -19.87 4.80
C GLN A 357 7.56 -18.71 5.71
N CYS A 358 6.68 -18.98 6.68
CA CYS A 358 6.38 -18.04 7.74
C CYS A 358 7.58 -17.87 8.69
N PRO A 359 7.70 -16.71 9.37
CA PRO A 359 8.81 -16.45 10.30
C PRO A 359 8.93 -17.45 11.44
N GLY A 360 7.80 -17.96 11.93
CA GLY A 360 7.72 -18.94 13.02
C GLY A 360 7.00 -20.22 12.64
N GLU A 361 6.94 -21.13 13.58
CA GLU A 361 6.21 -22.39 13.44
C GLU A 361 4.70 -22.13 13.33
N ARG A 362 4.08 -22.73 12.35
CA ARG A 362 2.64 -22.74 12.16
C ARG A 362 2.01 -23.81 13.05
N ASN A 363 0.77 -23.59 13.48
CA ASN A 363 0.05 -24.53 14.32
C ASN A 363 -0.14 -25.89 13.61
N PRO A 364 0.45 -27.00 14.12
CA PRO A 364 0.45 -28.28 13.42
C PRO A 364 -0.93 -28.91 13.28
N GLU A 365 -1.87 -28.62 14.20
CA GLU A 365 -3.25 -29.11 14.07
C GLU A 365 -3.97 -28.44 12.91
N LEU A 366 -3.71 -27.15 12.71
CA LEU A 366 -4.27 -26.40 11.57
C LEU A 366 -3.63 -26.77 10.24
N ILE A 367 -2.34 -27.11 10.21
CA ILE A 367 -1.68 -27.69 9.03
C ILE A 367 -2.38 -28.97 8.60
N LYS A 368 -2.61 -29.89 9.57
CA LYS A 368 -3.33 -31.13 9.31
C LYS A 368 -4.77 -30.86 8.80
N GLN A 369 -5.49 -29.97 9.43
CA GLN A 369 -6.84 -29.58 9.02
C GLN A 369 -6.84 -29.00 7.61
N ALA A 370 -5.90 -28.12 7.28
CA ALA A 370 -5.73 -27.53 5.95
C ALA A 370 -5.46 -28.61 4.87
N ALA A 371 -4.58 -29.57 5.16
CA ALA A 371 -4.28 -30.68 4.26
C ALA A 371 -5.51 -31.58 4.02
N GLU A 372 -6.26 -31.90 5.08
CA GLU A 372 -7.48 -32.68 4.98
C GLU A 372 -8.57 -31.97 4.17
N GLN A 373 -8.73 -30.66 4.35
CA GLN A 373 -9.72 -29.86 3.66
C GLN A 373 -9.40 -29.64 2.18
N THR A 374 -8.14 -29.31 1.86
CA THR A 374 -7.75 -28.93 0.50
C THR A 374 -7.28 -30.12 -0.35
N LYS A 375 -6.98 -31.25 0.27
CA LYS A 375 -6.32 -32.42 -0.36
C LYS A 375 -4.93 -32.08 -0.91
N LYS A 376 -4.30 -31.04 -0.39
CA LYS A 376 -2.92 -30.65 -0.71
C LYS A 376 -1.98 -31.11 0.38
N GLU A 377 -0.72 -31.35 0.02
CA GLU A 377 0.36 -31.65 0.97
C GLU A 377 1.02 -30.36 1.45
N GLU A 378 1.60 -30.38 2.64
CA GLU A 378 2.45 -29.30 3.13
C GLU A 378 3.72 -29.25 2.30
N ILE A 379 4.13 -28.06 1.89
CA ILE A 379 5.35 -27.83 1.13
C ILE A 379 6.37 -27.01 1.93
N THR A 380 7.65 -27.32 1.72
CA THR A 380 8.79 -26.60 2.32
C THR A 380 9.73 -26.03 1.26
N VAL A 381 9.50 -26.37 -0.01
CA VAL A 381 10.24 -25.82 -1.16
C VAL A 381 9.73 -24.41 -1.51
N ARG A 382 10.43 -23.73 -2.40
CA ARG A 382 9.94 -22.45 -2.96
C ARG A 382 8.62 -22.72 -3.72
N PRO A 383 7.52 -22.03 -3.38
CA PRO A 383 6.23 -22.33 -4.01
C PRO A 383 6.23 -22.20 -5.53
N ALA A 384 6.98 -21.23 -6.08
CA ALA A 384 7.04 -21.01 -7.51
C ALA A 384 7.70 -22.17 -8.28
N ASP A 385 8.54 -22.99 -7.63
CA ASP A 385 9.16 -24.16 -8.25
C ASP A 385 8.14 -25.29 -8.56
N LEU A 386 6.94 -25.19 -8.01
CA LEU A 386 5.84 -26.14 -8.26
C LEU A 386 4.88 -25.65 -9.36
N LEU A 387 5.13 -24.47 -9.92
CA LEU A 387 4.31 -23.93 -11.00
C LEU A 387 4.81 -24.43 -12.35
N GLU A 388 3.88 -24.85 -13.18
CA GLU A 388 4.17 -25.17 -14.58
C GLU A 388 4.37 -23.88 -15.39
N PRO A 389 5.18 -23.91 -16.47
CA PRO A 389 5.29 -22.77 -17.37
C PRO A 389 3.93 -22.32 -17.90
N GLU A 390 3.57 -21.07 -17.65
CA GLU A 390 2.22 -20.56 -17.95
C GLU A 390 2.18 -19.45 -19.02
N TRP A 391 3.33 -18.86 -19.40
CA TRP A 391 3.37 -17.72 -20.31
C TRP A 391 2.65 -17.96 -21.64
N ASP A 392 2.90 -19.09 -22.31
CA ASP A 392 2.28 -19.38 -23.60
C ASP A 392 0.76 -19.56 -23.50
N ASP A 393 0.28 -20.09 -22.39
CA ASP A 393 -1.15 -20.25 -22.14
C ASP A 393 -1.80 -18.91 -21.79
N LEU A 394 -1.12 -18.03 -21.06
CA LEU A 394 -1.57 -16.65 -20.81
C LEU A 394 -1.69 -15.86 -22.12
N VAL A 395 -0.72 -16.03 -23.05
CA VAL A 395 -0.79 -15.43 -24.39
C VAL A 395 -2.00 -15.94 -25.18
N LYS A 396 -2.27 -17.26 -25.13
CA LYS A 396 -3.47 -17.83 -25.79
C LYS A 396 -4.77 -17.26 -25.20
N GLN A 397 -4.87 -17.23 -23.87
CA GLN A 397 -6.03 -16.66 -23.17
C GLN A 397 -6.25 -15.19 -23.54
N ALA A 398 -5.18 -14.38 -23.56
CA ALA A 398 -5.29 -12.98 -23.93
C ALA A 398 -5.78 -12.76 -25.38
N LYS A 399 -5.36 -13.62 -26.32
CA LYS A 399 -5.79 -13.58 -27.73
C LYS A 399 -7.29 -13.83 -27.93
N GLU A 400 -7.92 -14.53 -27.00
CA GLU A 400 -9.36 -14.82 -27.04
C GLU A 400 -10.23 -13.67 -26.50
N LEU A 401 -9.58 -12.63 -25.90
CA LEU A 401 -10.30 -11.51 -25.30
C LEU A 401 -10.61 -10.43 -26.32
N ASP A 402 -11.84 -9.95 -26.30
CA ASP A 402 -12.25 -8.78 -27.05
C ASP A 402 -11.44 -7.55 -26.62
N GLY A 403 -10.94 -6.78 -27.58
CA GLY A 403 -10.15 -5.58 -27.32
C GLY A 403 -8.66 -5.82 -26.98
N TYR A 404 -8.19 -7.07 -27.04
CA TYR A 404 -6.75 -7.37 -26.96
C TYR A 404 -5.96 -6.69 -28.08
N ASN A 405 -4.88 -5.99 -27.75
CA ASN A 405 -4.11 -5.20 -28.72
C ASN A 405 -2.85 -5.88 -29.27
N GLY A 406 -2.59 -7.13 -28.88
CA GLY A 406 -1.45 -7.92 -29.37
C GLY A 406 -0.15 -7.72 -28.58
N THR A 407 -0.15 -6.94 -27.49
CA THR A 407 1.04 -6.64 -26.70
C THR A 407 1.23 -7.58 -25.52
N ALA A 408 2.48 -7.68 -25.04
CA ALA A 408 2.79 -8.40 -23.82
C ALA A 408 2.21 -7.69 -22.57
N GLU A 409 2.06 -6.37 -22.61
CA GLU A 409 1.43 -5.58 -21.56
C GLU A 409 -0.03 -6.00 -21.33
N ASP A 410 -0.79 -6.26 -22.40
CA ASP A 410 -2.16 -6.77 -22.27
C ASP A 410 -2.19 -8.21 -21.72
N VAL A 411 -1.25 -9.07 -22.14
CA VAL A 411 -1.11 -10.42 -21.56
C VAL A 411 -0.88 -10.34 -20.06
N LEU A 412 0.07 -9.50 -19.64
CA LEU A 412 0.38 -9.29 -18.22
C LEU A 412 -0.80 -8.68 -17.46
N THR A 413 -1.50 -7.71 -18.06
CA THR A 413 -2.70 -7.09 -17.46
C THR A 413 -3.76 -8.14 -17.17
N ASN A 414 -4.04 -9.03 -18.14
CA ASN A 414 -4.98 -10.12 -17.95
C ASN A 414 -4.49 -11.16 -16.92
N ALA A 415 -3.22 -11.53 -16.97
CA ALA A 415 -2.64 -12.49 -16.02
C ALA A 415 -2.74 -12.00 -14.56
N LEU A 416 -2.51 -10.70 -14.34
CA LEU A 416 -2.53 -10.08 -13.02
C LEU A 416 -3.96 -9.81 -12.51
N PHE A 417 -4.88 -9.44 -13.38
CA PHE A 417 -6.25 -9.02 -13.04
C PHE A 417 -7.31 -9.66 -13.94
N PRO A 418 -7.39 -11.01 -14.01
CA PRO A 418 -8.23 -11.72 -14.99
C PRO A 418 -9.75 -11.43 -14.86
N SER A 419 -10.21 -11.00 -13.70
CA SER A 419 -11.61 -10.64 -13.47
C SER A 419 -11.96 -9.20 -13.91
N VAL A 420 -10.99 -8.36 -14.23
CA VAL A 420 -11.18 -6.93 -14.54
C VAL A 420 -10.68 -6.58 -15.93
N ALA A 421 -9.54 -7.13 -16.32
CA ALA A 421 -8.89 -6.81 -17.58
C ALA A 421 -9.79 -6.98 -18.82
N PRO A 422 -10.63 -8.05 -18.96
CA PRO A 422 -11.49 -8.19 -20.11
C PRO A 422 -12.48 -7.02 -20.27
N GLY A 423 -13.08 -6.55 -19.17
CA GLY A 423 -13.96 -5.39 -19.18
C GLY A 423 -13.22 -4.11 -19.56
N PHE A 424 -12.01 -3.91 -19.03
CA PHE A 424 -11.18 -2.77 -19.38
C PHE A 424 -10.79 -2.77 -20.87
N PHE A 425 -10.39 -3.91 -21.44
CA PHE A 425 -9.98 -3.98 -22.85
C PHE A 425 -11.11 -3.57 -23.80
N THR A 426 -12.35 -3.88 -23.47
CA THR A 426 -13.49 -3.48 -24.30
C THR A 426 -13.86 -2.00 -24.16
N THR A 427 -13.57 -1.39 -22.99
CA THR A 427 -13.99 0.00 -22.71
C THR A 427 -12.88 1.02 -22.80
N ARG A 428 -11.60 0.61 -22.85
CA ARG A 428 -10.47 1.58 -22.88
C ARG A 428 -10.52 2.59 -24.05
N GLY A 429 -11.15 2.21 -25.18
CA GLY A 429 -11.38 3.11 -26.30
C GLY A 429 -12.31 4.29 -26.00
N GLU A 430 -13.11 4.24 -24.92
CA GLU A 430 -13.93 5.34 -24.44
C GLU A 430 -13.11 6.46 -23.77
N GLY A 431 -11.84 6.19 -23.46
CA GLY A 431 -10.94 7.09 -22.75
C GLY A 431 -11.03 7.03 -21.24
N PRO A 432 -10.12 7.73 -20.54
CA PRO A 432 -10.06 7.77 -19.08
C PRO A 432 -11.32 8.37 -18.45
N LYS A 433 -11.63 7.91 -17.22
CA LYS A 433 -12.72 8.44 -16.39
C LYS A 433 -12.13 9.08 -15.14
N ASN A 434 -12.41 10.36 -14.90
CA ASN A 434 -12.10 11.00 -13.64
C ASN A 434 -13.27 10.80 -12.68
N VAL A 435 -13.04 10.07 -11.59
CA VAL A 435 -14.04 9.82 -10.53
C VAL A 435 -14.03 10.88 -9.43
N GLY A 436 -13.14 11.87 -9.54
CA GLY A 436 -13.10 13.02 -8.65
C GLY A 436 -14.28 13.98 -8.88
N LYS A 437 -14.73 14.62 -7.82
CA LYS A 437 -15.80 15.62 -7.91
C LYS A 437 -15.33 16.88 -8.63
N THR A 438 -16.17 17.42 -9.50
CA THR A 438 -15.90 18.72 -10.13
C THR A 438 -15.98 19.88 -9.13
N ALA A 439 -15.37 21.02 -9.44
CA ALA A 439 -15.46 22.22 -8.60
C ALA A 439 -16.91 22.67 -8.38
N GLU A 440 -17.76 22.49 -9.39
CA GLU A 440 -19.19 22.82 -9.30
C GLU A 440 -19.95 21.88 -8.35
N GLN A 441 -19.66 20.56 -8.40
CA GLN A 441 -20.22 19.59 -7.46
C GLN A 441 -19.79 19.88 -6.01
N LEU A 442 -18.51 20.16 -5.78
CA LEU A 442 -18.00 20.54 -4.46
C LEU A 442 -18.67 21.81 -3.93
N LYS A 443 -18.88 22.81 -4.79
CA LYS A 443 -19.57 24.05 -4.41
C LYS A 443 -21.02 23.79 -4.03
N ARG A 444 -21.77 23.00 -4.81
CA ARG A 444 -23.16 22.61 -4.51
C ARG A 444 -23.27 21.86 -3.18
N GLU A 445 -22.35 20.93 -2.91
CA GLU A 445 -22.32 20.21 -1.62
C GLU A 445 -22.03 21.12 -0.44
N ALA A 446 -21.09 22.06 -0.59
CA ALA A 446 -20.78 23.04 0.44
C ALA A 446 -21.99 23.96 0.71
N GLU A 447 -22.70 24.41 -0.33
CA GLU A 447 -23.94 25.20 -0.21
C GLU A 447 -25.05 24.41 0.49
N GLN A 448 -25.24 23.14 0.14
CA GLN A 448 -26.20 22.25 0.79
C GLN A 448 -25.85 22.00 2.26
N ALA A 449 -24.56 21.75 2.58
CA ALA A 449 -24.10 21.55 3.94
C ALA A 449 -24.29 22.81 4.79
N SER A 450 -24.02 24.02 4.24
CA SER A 450 -24.24 25.29 4.91
C SER A 450 -25.73 25.60 5.10
N GLY A 451 -26.55 25.27 4.11
CA GLY A 451 -28.02 25.38 4.22
C GLY A 451 -28.59 24.44 5.28
N ALA A 452 -28.11 23.18 5.31
CA ALA A 452 -28.50 22.19 6.31
C ALA A 452 -28.04 22.55 7.75
N ALA A 453 -26.87 23.19 7.88
CA ALA A 453 -26.35 23.65 9.18
C ALA A 453 -27.16 24.82 9.74
N ASN A 454 -27.76 25.64 8.87
CA ASN A 454 -28.59 26.76 9.24
C ASN A 454 -30.08 26.40 9.32
N ALA A 455 -30.49 25.21 8.92
CA ALA A 455 -31.88 24.77 8.99
C ALA A 455 -32.28 24.49 10.44
N ILE A 456 -33.38 25.11 10.86
CA ILE A 456 -34.01 24.80 12.14
C ILE A 456 -34.59 23.39 12.06
N ARG A 457 -34.08 22.48 12.89
CA ARG A 457 -34.48 21.03 12.89
C ARG A 457 -35.62 20.73 13.87
N GLU A 458 -35.81 21.62 14.86
CA GLU A 458 -36.87 21.52 15.87
C GLU A 458 -37.47 22.92 16.07
N PRO A 459 -38.77 23.03 16.47
CA PRO A 459 -39.38 24.30 16.74
C PRO A 459 -38.64 25.08 17.84
N ILE A 460 -38.14 26.25 17.50
CA ILE A 460 -37.41 27.14 18.45
C ILE A 460 -38.32 28.32 18.82
N ARG A 461 -38.44 28.57 20.12
CA ARG A 461 -39.20 29.74 20.61
C ARG A 461 -38.25 30.88 20.95
N TYR A 462 -38.48 32.01 20.29
CA TYR A 462 -37.78 33.28 20.55
C TYR A 462 -38.67 34.24 21.29
N LYS A 463 -38.16 34.92 22.32
CA LYS A 463 -38.81 36.07 22.92
C LYS A 463 -38.26 37.33 22.27
N VAL A 464 -39.05 37.92 21.40
CA VAL A 464 -38.68 39.15 20.67
C VAL A 464 -39.25 40.34 21.41
N THR A 465 -38.44 41.33 21.77
CA THR A 465 -38.87 42.56 22.46
C THR A 465 -38.61 43.75 21.54
N VAL A 466 -39.69 44.48 21.21
CA VAL A 466 -39.63 45.69 20.38
C VAL A 466 -40.39 46.79 21.11
N GLY A 467 -39.74 47.92 21.30
CA GLY A 467 -40.37 49.08 21.95
C GLY A 467 -40.93 48.81 23.37
N GLY A 468 -40.25 47.93 24.15
CA GLY A 468 -40.67 47.54 25.50
C GLY A 468 -41.78 46.47 25.55
N ARG A 469 -42.31 46.04 24.44
CA ARG A 469 -43.29 44.95 24.35
C ARG A 469 -42.62 43.67 23.90
N SER A 470 -42.85 42.58 24.64
CA SER A 470 -42.30 41.27 24.31
C SER A 470 -43.37 40.36 23.70
N GLN A 471 -43.02 39.68 22.63
CA GLN A 471 -43.80 38.59 22.02
C GLN A 471 -42.96 37.34 21.89
N THR A 472 -43.61 36.18 22.05
CA THR A 472 -42.98 34.90 21.79
C THR A 472 -43.28 34.49 20.36
N VAL A 473 -42.25 34.28 19.56
CA VAL A 473 -42.35 33.79 18.18
C VAL A 473 -41.81 32.36 18.14
N GLN A 474 -42.57 31.45 17.60
CA GLN A 474 -42.14 30.08 17.34
C GLN A 474 -41.74 30.00 15.87
N VAL A 475 -40.52 29.53 15.61
CA VAL A 475 -40.02 29.27 14.28
C VAL A 475 -39.96 27.75 14.11
N GLU A 476 -40.64 27.24 13.10
CA GLU A 476 -40.74 25.83 12.81
C GLU A 476 -39.89 25.48 11.61
N PRO A 477 -39.37 24.19 11.48
CA PRO A 477 -38.75 23.72 10.28
C PRO A 477 -39.70 23.88 9.08
N ALA A 478 -39.19 24.29 7.92
CA ALA A 478 -39.95 24.44 6.68
C ALA A 478 -40.17 23.10 5.99
#